data_5d02f8bb74b0baa0d13f1f4c707c49bb
#
_entry.id   5d02f8bb74b0baa0d13f1f4c707c49bb
#
_cell.length_a   1.000
_cell.length_b   1.000
_cell.length_c   1.000
_cell.angle_alpha   90.00
_cell.angle_beta   90.00
_cell.angle_gamma   90.00
#
_symmetry.space_group_name_H-M   'P 1'
#
loop_
_entity.id
_entity.type
_entity.pdbx_description
1 polymer ?
#
loop_
_entity_poly.entity_id
_entity_poly.type
_entity_poly.pdbx_seq_one_letter_code
_entity_poly.pdbx_strand_id
1 'polypeptide(L)'
;DLARFYLGNDEPDKIIATGSNISDLRFNKIKDFELASCIIRSKKGVQCVITNSRHCNFGYDQRVELFGTKGMIISENKKRDETSFYSNNVTSGGTPLMHFFIERYKEAYKNQLYDFAKFVTKNIKPLAQFEDGRRALIMANAAKKSLTSKKFEKLNF
;
A
#
# COMPACT_ATOMS: atom_id res chain seq x y z
N ASP A 1 -3.09 2.70 -5.40
CA ASP A 1 -3.13 1.96 -6.66
C ASP A 1 -3.34 0.46 -6.45
N LEU A 2 -2.59 -0.21 -5.56
CA LEU A 2 -2.77 -1.64 -5.26
C LEU A 2 -4.21 -2.03 -4.92
N ALA A 3 -4.93 -1.20 -4.15
CA ALA A 3 -6.34 -1.45 -3.84
C ALA A 3 -7.18 -1.57 -5.13
N ARG A 4 -6.98 -0.68 -6.09
CA ARG A 4 -7.66 -0.74 -7.40
C ARG A 4 -7.27 -1.99 -8.19
N PHE A 5 -6.00 -2.33 -8.19
CA PHE A 5 -5.50 -3.53 -8.86
C PHE A 5 -6.19 -4.79 -8.35
N TYR A 6 -6.32 -4.96 -7.04
CA TYR A 6 -6.98 -6.12 -6.45
C TYR A 6 -8.51 -6.11 -6.54
N LEU A 7 -9.13 -4.94 -6.64
CA LEU A 7 -10.57 -4.83 -6.92
C LEU A 7 -10.92 -5.25 -8.36
N GLY A 8 -9.95 -5.23 -9.28
CA GLY A 8 -10.16 -5.62 -10.67
C GLY A 8 -11.20 -4.76 -11.36
N ASN A 9 -12.30 -5.39 -11.79
CA ASN A 9 -13.40 -4.71 -12.46
C ASN A 9 -14.40 -4.02 -11.52
N ASP A 10 -14.18 -4.08 -10.21
CA ASP A 10 -15.00 -3.35 -9.23
C ASP A 10 -14.33 -2.03 -8.89
N GLU A 11 -15.00 -0.93 -9.14
CA GLU A 11 -14.44 0.38 -8.93
C GLU A 11 -14.61 0.87 -7.49
N PRO A 12 -13.58 1.53 -6.90
CA PRO A 12 -13.75 2.29 -5.68
C PRO A 12 -14.85 3.35 -5.81
N ASP A 13 -15.73 3.46 -4.81
CA ASP A 13 -16.84 4.42 -4.79
C ASP A 13 -16.59 5.57 -3.82
N LYS A 14 -16.14 5.25 -2.62
CA LYS A 14 -15.91 6.25 -1.56
C LYS A 14 -14.79 5.85 -0.61
N ILE A 15 -14.22 6.84 0.05
CA ILE A 15 -13.11 6.69 0.99
C ILE A 15 -13.34 7.52 2.24
N ILE A 16 -12.97 6.96 3.39
CA ILE A 16 -12.83 7.70 4.65
C ILE A 16 -11.43 7.48 5.19
N ALA A 17 -10.85 8.51 5.80
CA ALA A 17 -9.50 8.44 6.37
C ALA A 17 -9.42 9.10 7.74
N THR A 18 -8.48 8.62 8.54
CA THR A 18 -8.05 9.22 9.80
C THR A 18 -6.53 9.30 9.83
N GLY A 19 -5.99 10.25 10.57
CA GLY A 19 -4.55 10.42 10.73
C GLY A 19 -4.23 11.07 12.08
N SER A 20 -3.04 10.80 12.59
CA SER A 20 -2.56 11.32 13.86
C SER A 20 -1.04 11.49 13.87
N ASN A 21 -0.56 12.37 14.75
CA ASN A 21 0.84 12.61 15.05
C ASN A 21 1.05 12.42 16.55
N ILE A 22 1.67 11.30 16.94
CA ILE A 22 1.83 10.89 18.33
C ILE A 22 3.28 11.03 18.77
N SER A 23 4.22 10.50 18.01
CA SER A 23 5.64 10.48 18.36
C SER A 23 6.46 11.58 17.66
N ASP A 24 6.01 12.05 16.51
CA ASP A 24 6.69 13.10 15.76
C ASP A 24 5.78 14.29 15.43
N LEU A 25 5.74 15.26 16.31
CA LEU A 25 4.92 16.47 16.15
C LEU A 25 5.38 17.40 15.02
N ARG A 26 6.55 17.15 14.41
CA ARG A 26 7.04 17.95 13.27
C ARG A 26 6.09 17.84 12.07
N PHE A 27 5.38 16.72 11.93
CA PHE A 27 4.37 16.54 10.87
C PHE A 27 3.22 17.55 10.96
N ASN A 28 2.91 18.07 12.14
CA ASN A 28 1.89 19.13 12.29
C ASN A 28 2.27 20.41 11.54
N LYS A 29 3.57 20.75 11.52
CA LYS A 29 4.06 21.98 10.86
C LYS A 29 3.89 21.93 9.33
N ILE A 30 3.99 20.75 8.74
CA ILE A 30 3.83 20.54 7.30
C ILE A 30 2.42 20.04 6.92
N LYS A 31 1.50 20.01 7.88
CA LYS A 31 0.11 19.55 7.69
C LYS A 31 0.04 18.14 7.10
N ASP A 32 0.88 17.25 7.60
CA ASP A 32 0.93 15.83 7.24
C ASP A 32 0.78 14.95 8.48
N PHE A 33 0.73 13.63 8.30
CA PHE A 33 0.49 12.67 9.36
C PHE A 33 1.61 11.64 9.45
N GLU A 34 1.95 11.29 10.70
CA GLU A 34 2.85 10.20 11.03
C GLU A 34 2.16 8.84 10.83
N LEU A 35 0.92 8.75 11.30
CA LEU A 35 0.05 7.59 11.17
C LEU A 35 -1.16 7.97 10.34
N ALA A 36 -1.55 7.12 9.40
CA ALA A 36 -2.76 7.30 8.62
C ALA A 36 -3.44 5.95 8.37
N SER A 37 -4.75 5.93 8.43
CA SER A 37 -5.56 4.79 8.06
C SER A 37 -6.72 5.24 7.19
N CYS A 38 -7.08 4.44 6.19
CA CYS A 38 -8.25 4.70 5.38
C CYS A 38 -9.03 3.43 5.07
N ILE A 39 -10.33 3.60 4.86
CA ILE A 39 -11.23 2.57 4.38
C ILE A 39 -11.77 3.02 3.03
N ILE A 40 -11.54 2.21 2.01
CA ILE A 40 -12.09 2.37 0.67
C ILE A 40 -13.25 1.39 0.54
N ARG A 41 -14.39 1.85 0.07
CA ARG A 41 -15.51 0.99 -0.29
C ARG A 41 -15.73 1.03 -1.79
N SER A 42 -15.86 -0.15 -2.41
CA SER A 42 -16.15 -0.27 -3.83
C SER A 42 -17.65 -0.14 -4.12
N LYS A 43 -18.01 -0.02 -5.39
CA LYS A 43 -19.42 -0.01 -5.85
C LYS A 43 -20.17 -1.28 -5.49
N LYS A 44 -19.52 -2.44 -5.51
CA LYS A 44 -20.11 -3.73 -5.13
C LYS A 44 -20.05 -4.00 -3.61
N GLY A 45 -19.48 -3.09 -2.83
CA GLY A 45 -19.44 -3.19 -1.37
C GLY A 45 -18.20 -3.85 -0.80
N VAL A 46 -17.20 -4.20 -1.62
CA VAL A 46 -15.90 -4.68 -1.14
C VAL A 46 -15.22 -3.58 -0.34
N GLN A 47 -14.59 -3.95 0.76
CA GLN A 47 -13.86 -3.02 1.63
C GLN A 47 -12.37 -3.28 1.54
N CYS A 48 -11.60 -2.21 1.40
CA CYS A 48 -10.15 -2.24 1.50
C CYS A 48 -9.70 -1.30 2.62
N VAL A 49 -8.96 -1.83 3.58
CA VAL A 49 -8.37 -1.06 4.68
C VAL A 49 -6.88 -0.88 4.38
N ILE A 50 -6.42 0.35 4.44
CA ILE A 50 -4.99 0.69 4.30
C ILE A 50 -4.54 1.37 5.57
N THR A 51 -3.48 0.87 6.18
CA THR A 51 -2.83 1.48 7.34
C THR A 51 -1.39 1.81 6.98
N ASN A 52 -0.95 3.00 7.34
CA ASN A 52 0.40 3.48 7.07
C ASN A 52 1.02 4.07 8.32
N SER A 53 2.31 3.83 8.52
CA SER A 53 3.14 4.53 9.49
C SER A 53 4.42 5.00 8.82
N ARG A 54 4.91 6.18 9.21
CA ARG A 54 6.22 6.66 8.78
C ARG A 54 7.37 6.03 9.58
N HIS A 55 7.05 5.36 10.67
CA HIS A 55 8.00 4.67 11.53
C HIS A 55 7.69 3.19 11.58
N CYS A 56 8.68 2.37 11.27
CA CYS A 56 8.64 0.94 11.42
C CYS A 56 10.00 0.44 11.91
N ASN A 57 10.09 0.10 13.21
CA ASN A 57 11.36 -0.23 13.85
C ASN A 57 11.94 -1.57 13.42
N PHE A 58 11.14 -2.44 12.83
CA PHE A 58 11.59 -3.77 12.40
C PHE A 58 11.87 -3.89 10.90
N GLY A 59 11.87 -2.77 10.16
CA GLY A 59 12.21 -2.73 8.73
C GLY A 59 11.11 -2.18 7.85
N TYR A 60 11.22 -2.36 6.54
CA TYR A 60 10.24 -1.86 5.57
C TYR A 60 9.02 -2.78 5.52
N ASP A 61 7.98 -2.43 6.26
CA ASP A 61 6.74 -3.22 6.35
C ASP A 61 5.79 -2.88 5.18
N GLN A 62 5.54 -3.87 4.35
CA GLN A 62 4.53 -3.81 3.29
C GLN A 62 3.90 -5.18 3.08
N ARG A 63 2.76 -5.39 3.68
CA ARG A 63 1.97 -6.62 3.59
C ARG A 63 0.65 -6.37 2.90
N VAL A 64 0.14 -7.40 2.24
CA VAL A 64 -1.19 -7.39 1.64
C VAL A 64 -1.91 -8.66 2.02
N GLU A 65 -3.14 -8.52 2.49
CA GLU A 65 -4.04 -9.62 2.77
C GLU A 65 -5.31 -9.47 1.92
N LEU A 66 -5.69 -10.53 1.25
CA LEU A 66 -6.92 -10.63 0.45
C LEU A 66 -7.78 -11.74 1.04
N PHE A 67 -8.86 -11.36 1.70
CA PHE A 67 -9.81 -12.28 2.29
C PHE A 67 -11.07 -12.39 1.43
N GLY A 68 -11.46 -13.60 1.07
CA GLY A 68 -12.61 -13.87 0.23
C GLY A 68 -13.36 -15.14 0.63
N THR A 69 -14.50 -15.38 0.02
CA THR A 69 -15.39 -16.52 0.31
C THR A 69 -14.76 -17.88 0.01
N LYS A 70 -13.70 -17.93 -0.79
CA LYS A 70 -12.98 -19.17 -1.15
C LYS A 70 -11.66 -19.35 -0.42
N GLY A 71 -11.28 -18.41 0.45
CA GLY A 71 -10.03 -18.47 1.19
C GLY A 71 -9.36 -17.10 1.32
N MET A 72 -8.12 -17.13 1.75
CA MET A 72 -7.30 -15.96 2.00
C MET A 72 -5.94 -16.08 1.30
N ILE A 73 -5.44 -14.98 0.77
CA ILE A 73 -4.09 -14.86 0.23
C ILE A 73 -3.36 -13.78 1.02
N ILE A 74 -2.14 -14.07 1.46
CA ILE A 74 -1.27 -13.12 2.15
C ILE A 74 0.03 -12.98 1.37
N SER A 75 0.43 -11.74 1.12
CA SER A 75 1.78 -11.38 0.69
C SER A 75 2.53 -10.82 1.88
N GLU A 76 3.46 -11.61 2.40
CA GLU A 76 4.26 -11.27 3.57
C GLU A 76 5.42 -10.32 3.22
N ASN A 77 6.04 -9.79 4.26
CA ASN A 77 7.25 -9.00 4.13
C ASN A 77 8.44 -9.81 3.63
N LYS A 78 9.24 -9.20 2.77
CA LYS A 78 10.52 -9.79 2.35
C LYS A 78 11.56 -9.66 3.45
N LYS A 79 12.14 -10.79 3.84
CA LYS A 79 13.35 -10.87 4.65
C LYS A 79 14.58 -10.85 3.75
N ARG A 80 15.75 -10.61 4.34
CA ARG A 80 17.03 -10.68 3.60
C ARG A 80 17.38 -12.09 3.20
N ASP A 81 17.07 -13.04 4.06
CA ASP A 81 17.21 -14.48 3.83
C ASP A 81 16.12 -15.25 4.59
N GLU A 82 16.08 -16.55 4.44
CA GLU A 82 15.08 -17.43 5.05
C GLU A 82 15.54 -18.07 6.36
N THR A 83 16.68 -17.63 6.92
CA THR A 83 17.22 -18.19 8.16
C THR A 83 16.28 -17.93 9.33
N SER A 84 16.02 -18.96 10.11
CA SER A 84 15.32 -18.89 11.39
C SER A 84 16.18 -19.51 12.49
N PHE A 85 16.12 -18.95 13.69
CA PHE A 85 16.80 -19.53 14.85
C PHE A 85 15.82 -19.75 15.99
N TYR A 86 16.14 -20.73 16.81
CA TYR A 86 15.37 -21.13 17.97
C TYR A 86 16.31 -21.23 19.16
N SER A 87 15.88 -20.80 20.32
CA SER A 87 16.64 -20.86 21.59
C SER A 87 15.68 -21.04 22.76
N ASN A 88 16.25 -21.23 23.97
CA ASN A 88 15.44 -21.35 25.19
C ASN A 88 14.51 -20.13 25.43
N ASN A 89 14.89 -18.96 24.93
CA ASN A 89 14.16 -17.69 25.14
C ASN A 89 13.44 -17.18 23.89
N VAL A 90 13.63 -17.84 22.74
CA VAL A 90 13.06 -17.42 21.46
C VAL A 90 12.49 -18.61 20.73
N THR A 91 11.18 -18.67 20.61
CA THR A 91 10.49 -19.75 19.90
C THR A 91 10.73 -19.69 18.39
N SER A 92 10.88 -18.49 17.81
CA SER A 92 11.22 -18.30 16.40
C SER A 92 11.78 -16.90 16.22
N GLY A 93 13.07 -16.79 15.97
CA GLY A 93 13.74 -15.58 15.52
C GLY A 93 14.09 -15.71 14.04
N GLY A 94 14.30 -14.62 13.36
CA GLY A 94 14.69 -14.60 11.95
C GLY A 94 15.53 -13.38 11.62
N THR A 95 16.01 -13.34 10.39
CA THR A 95 16.71 -12.14 9.89
C THR A 95 15.77 -10.95 9.81
N PRO A 96 16.30 -9.73 10.02
CA PRO A 96 15.52 -8.50 9.86
C PRO A 96 14.90 -8.39 8.46
N LEU A 97 13.78 -7.69 8.37
CA LEU A 97 13.20 -7.31 7.09
C LEU A 97 14.20 -6.44 6.29
N MET A 98 14.00 -6.38 4.99
CA MET A 98 14.71 -5.40 4.17
C MET A 98 14.50 -4.00 4.73
N HIS A 99 15.58 -3.21 4.82
CA HIS A 99 15.54 -1.96 5.60
C HIS A 99 14.77 -0.86 4.90
N PHE A 100 14.88 -0.72 3.58
CA PHE A 100 14.37 0.44 2.86
C PHE A 100 13.82 0.10 1.47
N PHE A 101 13.04 1.01 0.89
CA PHE A 101 12.35 0.77 -0.38
C PHE A 101 13.30 0.44 -1.54
N ILE A 102 14.49 1.01 -1.58
CA ILE A 102 15.47 0.72 -2.65
C ILE A 102 15.85 -0.76 -2.66
N GLU A 103 16.11 -1.33 -1.47
CA GLU A 103 16.40 -2.75 -1.30
C GLU A 103 15.17 -3.61 -1.59
N ARG A 104 14.02 -3.21 -1.04
CA ARG A 104 12.74 -3.95 -1.14
C ARG A 104 12.20 -4.02 -2.56
N TYR A 105 12.34 -2.96 -3.35
CA TYR A 105 11.74 -2.84 -4.68
C TYR A 105 12.71 -3.01 -5.84
N LYS A 106 13.92 -3.48 -5.61
CA LYS A 106 14.93 -3.68 -6.68
C LYS A 106 14.37 -4.43 -7.89
N GLU A 107 13.68 -5.55 -7.65
CA GLU A 107 13.07 -6.34 -8.74
C GLU A 107 11.87 -5.61 -9.37
N ALA A 108 11.10 -4.87 -8.59
CA ALA A 108 9.99 -4.09 -9.12
C ALA A 108 10.46 -3.00 -10.09
N TYR A 109 11.52 -2.26 -9.74
CA TYR A 109 12.13 -1.26 -10.63
C TYR A 109 12.69 -1.89 -11.92
N LYS A 110 13.36 -3.04 -11.80
CA LYS A 110 13.85 -3.78 -12.95
C LYS A 110 12.70 -4.22 -13.88
N ASN A 111 11.65 -4.79 -13.31
CA ASN A 111 10.48 -5.23 -14.07
C ASN A 111 9.76 -4.04 -14.75
N GLN A 112 9.66 -2.90 -14.08
CA GLN A 112 9.11 -1.68 -14.67
C GLN A 112 9.88 -1.24 -15.92
N LEU A 113 11.21 -1.28 -15.89
CA LEU A 113 12.04 -0.94 -17.06
C LEU A 113 11.86 -1.95 -18.20
N TYR A 114 11.78 -3.24 -17.89
CA TYR A 114 11.50 -4.27 -18.90
C TYR A 114 10.12 -4.10 -19.54
N ASP A 115 9.10 -3.82 -18.77
CA ASP A 115 7.75 -3.62 -19.30
C ASP A 115 7.66 -2.33 -20.13
N PHE A 116 8.37 -1.28 -19.74
CA PHE A 116 8.49 -0.08 -20.55
C PHE A 116 9.21 -0.37 -21.88
N ALA A 117 10.31 -1.12 -21.86
CA ALA A 117 11.00 -1.53 -23.08
C ALA A 117 10.12 -2.38 -24.02
N LYS A 118 9.32 -3.30 -23.46
CA LYS A 118 8.34 -4.08 -24.26
C LYS A 118 7.26 -3.17 -24.86
N PHE A 119 6.81 -2.17 -24.13
CA PHE A 119 5.86 -1.19 -24.66
C PHE A 119 6.44 -0.45 -25.86
N VAL A 120 7.67 0.08 -25.73
CA VAL A 120 8.33 0.85 -26.80
C VAL A 120 8.63 -0.01 -28.03
N THR A 121 9.11 -1.24 -27.84
CA THR A 121 9.58 -2.10 -28.94
C THR A 121 8.51 -2.98 -29.54
N LYS A 122 7.49 -3.37 -28.76
CA LYS A 122 6.47 -4.36 -29.17
C LYS A 122 5.04 -3.86 -29.00
N ASN A 123 4.84 -2.62 -28.58
CA ASN A 123 3.54 -2.03 -28.28
C ASN A 123 2.70 -2.84 -27.28
N ILE A 124 3.36 -3.56 -26.35
CA ILE A 124 2.70 -4.30 -25.29
C ILE A 124 2.42 -3.32 -24.13
N LYS A 125 1.15 -3.06 -23.86
CA LYS A 125 0.75 -2.12 -22.80
C LYS A 125 1.25 -2.57 -21.42
N PRO A 126 1.87 -1.69 -20.62
CA PRO A 126 2.28 -2.00 -19.26
C PRO A 126 1.05 -2.17 -18.35
N LEU A 127 1.23 -2.89 -17.24
CA LEU A 127 0.18 -3.12 -16.24
C LEU A 127 -0.30 -1.81 -15.59
N ALA A 128 0.61 -0.87 -15.35
CA ALA A 128 0.29 0.45 -14.79
C ALA A 128 0.47 1.52 -15.87
N GLN A 129 -0.55 2.33 -16.07
CA GLN A 129 -0.59 3.39 -17.07
C GLN A 129 -0.83 4.75 -16.40
N PHE A 130 -0.79 5.81 -17.18
CA PHE A 130 -1.05 7.19 -16.71
C PHE A 130 -2.40 7.31 -15.97
N GLU A 131 -3.43 6.68 -16.51
CA GLU A 131 -4.77 6.72 -15.91
C GLU A 131 -4.81 6.06 -14.52
N ASP A 132 -4.02 5.01 -14.29
CA ASP A 132 -3.91 4.37 -12.98
C ASP A 132 -3.31 5.32 -11.94
N GLY A 133 -2.25 6.04 -12.33
CA GLY A 133 -1.65 7.08 -11.48
C GLY A 133 -2.61 8.24 -11.20
N ARG A 134 -3.34 8.71 -12.23
CA ARG A 134 -4.35 9.77 -12.06
C ARG A 134 -5.45 9.35 -11.07
N ARG A 135 -6.00 8.16 -11.21
CA ARG A 135 -7.02 7.63 -10.30
C ARG A 135 -6.50 7.41 -8.88
N ALA A 136 -5.28 6.92 -8.72
CA ALA A 136 -4.65 6.80 -7.42
C ALA A 136 -4.51 8.17 -6.72
N LEU A 137 -4.15 9.22 -7.46
CA LEU A 137 -4.05 10.58 -6.94
C LEU A 137 -5.43 11.15 -6.54
N ILE A 138 -6.48 10.90 -7.31
CA ILE A 138 -7.86 11.27 -6.94
C ILE A 138 -8.25 10.64 -5.61
N MET A 139 -7.95 9.36 -5.42
CA MET A 139 -8.22 8.65 -4.16
C MET A 139 -7.44 9.24 -2.99
N ALA A 140 -6.16 9.56 -3.19
CA ALA A 140 -5.32 10.19 -2.16
C ALA A 140 -5.85 11.57 -1.76
N ASN A 141 -6.27 12.39 -2.73
CA ASN A 141 -6.86 13.71 -2.48
C ASN A 141 -8.21 13.60 -1.74
N ALA A 142 -9.04 12.61 -2.09
CA ALA A 142 -10.29 12.36 -1.38
C ALA A 142 -10.04 11.87 0.06
N ALA A 143 -9.03 11.02 0.28
CA ALA A 143 -8.60 10.63 1.63
C ALA A 143 -8.16 11.86 2.44
N LYS A 144 -7.35 12.73 1.86
CA LYS A 144 -6.93 13.99 2.51
C LYS A 144 -8.12 14.89 2.85
N LYS A 145 -9.08 15.02 1.96
CA LYS A 145 -10.32 15.77 2.22
C LYS A 145 -11.12 15.16 3.37
N SER A 146 -11.22 13.83 3.43
CA SER A 146 -11.91 13.09 4.47
C SER A 146 -11.31 13.33 5.86
N LEU A 147 -9.99 13.55 5.99
CA LEU A 147 -9.35 13.88 7.27
C LEU A 147 -9.94 15.16 7.90
N THR A 148 -10.36 16.10 7.09
CA THR A 148 -10.97 17.35 7.54
C THR A 148 -12.50 17.22 7.70
N SER A 149 -13.18 16.64 6.70
CA SER A 149 -14.64 16.53 6.70
C SER A 149 -15.17 15.49 7.69
N LYS A 150 -14.34 14.54 8.13
CA LYS A 150 -14.68 13.40 8.99
C LYS A 150 -15.80 12.52 8.43
N LYS A 151 -15.94 12.49 7.10
CA LYS A 151 -16.99 11.76 6.38
C LYS A 151 -16.40 10.96 5.24
N PHE A 152 -17.17 10.01 4.72
CA PHE A 152 -16.86 9.39 3.46
C PHE A 152 -16.92 10.43 2.33
N GLU A 153 -15.82 10.52 1.59
CA GLU A 153 -15.73 11.31 0.36
C GLU A 153 -15.98 10.39 -0.84
N LYS A 154 -16.85 10.83 -1.75
CA LYS A 154 -17.14 10.11 -2.98
C LYS A 154 -15.96 10.24 -3.96
N LEU A 155 -15.68 9.17 -4.69
CA LEU A 155 -14.64 9.13 -5.71
C LEU A 155 -15.24 9.37 -7.09
N ASN A 156 -14.77 10.41 -7.76
CA ASN A 156 -15.17 10.78 -9.12
C ASN A 156 -13.94 10.65 -10.02
N PHE A 157 -13.89 9.59 -10.82
CA PHE A 157 -12.78 9.29 -11.74
C PHE A 157 -12.98 9.92 -13.12
#